data_16823412a535064f460fddd8cf1b2959
#
_entry.id   16823412a535064f460fddd8cf1b2959
#
_cell.length_a   1.000
_cell.length_b   1.000
_cell.length_c   1.000
_cell.angle_alpha   90.00
_cell.angle_beta   90.00
_cell.angle_gamma   90.00
#
_symmetry.space_group_name_H-M   'P 1'
#
loop_
_entity.id
_entity.type
_entity.pdbx_description
1 polymer ?
#
loop_
_entity_poly.entity_id
_entity_poly.type
_entity_poly.pdbx_seq_one_letter_code
_entity_poly.pdbx_strand_id
1 'polypeptide(L)'
;MNSEFDGIVIENQQVLCDPINCHNLSVKGVGEFRAEVEADFVDISGEACFELYITCDKITVRNRCVCKNSLVTTSLRIAGIMAVYGKLNSENIIVSGALKFRGNVRTSSFLVRHGSLAKGSARLKTSNCIINGVLNNSGEVVTNSFKIHSNKMSRIQEIRTDKITVQLNSENAEPDDRYLLVADFVDCFDADLEYCNIDSLYCDSAVIRKGCTIHEVLYRDSIEIEQGAHVERLSRT
;
A
#
# COMPACT_ATOMS: atom_id res chain seq x y z
N MET A 1 -5.27 -38.82 5.12
CA MET A 1 -6.32 -38.59 4.11
C MET A 1 -6.77 -37.15 4.31
N ASN A 2 -6.28 -36.23 3.50
CA ASN A 2 -6.78 -34.85 3.51
C ASN A 2 -8.11 -34.88 2.76
N SER A 3 -9.21 -34.67 3.46
CA SER A 3 -10.51 -34.46 2.82
C SER A 3 -10.48 -33.05 2.25
N GLU A 4 -10.28 -32.92 0.94
CA GLU A 4 -10.54 -31.66 0.22
C GLU A 4 -12.03 -31.39 0.34
N PHE A 5 -12.39 -30.36 1.12
CA PHE A 5 -13.77 -29.87 1.16
C PHE A 5 -13.95 -28.90 0.00
N ASP A 6 -14.99 -29.11 -0.83
CA ASP A 6 -15.34 -28.22 -1.95
C ASP A 6 -15.59 -26.77 -1.49
N GLY A 7 -16.07 -26.57 -0.27
CA GLY A 7 -16.26 -25.24 0.30
C GLY A 7 -16.68 -25.26 1.76
N ILE A 8 -16.23 -24.25 2.48
CA ILE A 8 -16.60 -23.98 3.88
C ILE A 8 -17.32 -22.64 3.93
N VAL A 9 -18.49 -22.62 4.56
CA VAL A 9 -19.28 -21.41 4.76
C VAL A 9 -19.49 -21.17 6.26
N ILE A 10 -19.03 -20.01 6.74
CA ILE A 10 -19.21 -19.56 8.13
C ILE A 10 -20.34 -18.53 8.14
N GLU A 11 -21.54 -18.94 8.57
CA GLU A 11 -22.71 -18.04 8.62
C GLU A 11 -22.94 -17.41 9.99
N ASN A 12 -22.53 -18.09 11.04
CA ASN A 12 -22.63 -17.66 12.44
C ASN A 12 -21.25 -17.45 13.05
N GLN A 13 -21.19 -17.25 14.37
CA GLN A 13 -19.93 -17.20 15.08
C GLN A 13 -19.36 -18.61 15.24
N GLN A 14 -18.14 -18.82 14.75
CA GLN A 14 -17.44 -20.10 14.82
C GLN A 14 -15.96 -19.89 15.15
N VAL A 15 -15.41 -20.83 15.93
CA VAL A 15 -13.97 -20.95 16.19
C VAL A 15 -13.50 -22.29 15.61
N LEU A 16 -12.55 -22.22 14.69
CA LEU A 16 -11.98 -23.40 14.02
C LEU A 16 -10.55 -23.58 14.50
N CYS A 17 -10.29 -24.75 15.12
CA CYS A 17 -9.00 -25.06 15.74
C CYS A 17 -8.16 -26.04 14.91
N ASP A 18 -8.74 -26.69 13.93
CA ASP A 18 -8.05 -27.63 13.05
C ASP A 18 -7.60 -26.94 11.76
N PRO A 19 -6.50 -27.39 11.14
CA PRO A 19 -6.06 -26.89 9.84
C PRO A 19 -7.15 -27.05 8.78
N ILE A 20 -7.30 -26.01 7.96
CA ILE A 20 -8.28 -25.97 6.89
C ILE A 20 -7.56 -26.09 5.56
N ASN A 21 -8.00 -27.01 4.74
CA ASN A 21 -7.65 -27.11 3.34
C ASN A 21 -8.97 -27.23 2.52
N CYS A 22 -9.29 -26.21 1.70
CA CYS A 22 -10.53 -26.21 0.94
C CYS A 22 -10.38 -25.39 -0.35
N HIS A 23 -11.27 -25.63 -1.31
CA HIS A 23 -11.32 -24.81 -2.52
C HIS A 23 -11.89 -23.42 -2.23
N ASN A 24 -13.01 -23.33 -1.52
CA ASN A 24 -13.68 -22.07 -1.22
C ASN A 24 -13.89 -21.89 0.30
N LEU A 25 -13.48 -20.75 0.84
CA LEU A 25 -13.79 -20.31 2.20
C LEU A 25 -14.64 -19.04 2.15
N SER A 26 -15.88 -19.11 2.59
CA SER A 26 -16.78 -17.96 2.68
C SER A 26 -17.12 -17.63 4.12
N VAL A 27 -16.77 -16.44 4.59
CA VAL A 27 -17.07 -15.95 5.94
C VAL A 27 -18.13 -14.86 5.85
N LYS A 28 -19.38 -15.22 6.14
CA LYS A 28 -20.54 -14.30 6.20
C LYS A 28 -20.81 -13.80 7.62
N GLY A 29 -20.59 -14.68 8.62
CA GLY A 29 -20.71 -14.40 10.04
C GLY A 29 -19.39 -13.95 10.65
N VAL A 30 -19.01 -14.52 11.80
CA VAL A 30 -17.76 -14.26 12.53
C VAL A 30 -16.94 -15.54 12.58
N GLY A 31 -15.78 -15.56 11.93
CA GLY A 31 -14.84 -16.69 11.90
C GLY A 31 -13.55 -16.38 12.65
N GLU A 32 -13.20 -17.21 13.63
CA GLU A 32 -11.89 -17.20 14.28
C GLU A 32 -11.14 -18.49 13.90
N PHE A 33 -10.04 -18.36 13.19
CA PHE A 33 -9.22 -19.47 12.68
C PHE A 33 -7.94 -19.54 13.50
N ARG A 34 -7.83 -20.59 14.35
CA ARG A 34 -6.69 -20.79 15.25
C ARG A 34 -5.62 -21.70 14.67
N ALA A 35 -5.91 -22.33 13.54
CA ALA A 35 -4.98 -23.15 12.78
C ALA A 35 -4.68 -22.51 11.41
N GLU A 36 -3.81 -23.15 10.66
CA GLU A 36 -3.43 -22.74 9.33
C GLU A 36 -4.58 -22.88 8.34
N VAL A 37 -4.67 -21.94 7.40
CA VAL A 37 -5.70 -21.96 6.37
C VAL A 37 -5.04 -21.96 5.01
N GLU A 38 -5.37 -22.97 4.21
CA GLU A 38 -5.04 -23.10 2.81
C GLU A 38 -6.35 -23.17 2.00
N ALA A 39 -6.53 -22.25 1.05
CA ALA A 39 -7.73 -22.20 0.21
C ALA A 39 -7.41 -21.58 -1.14
N ASP A 40 -8.14 -21.97 -2.20
CA ASP A 40 -7.97 -21.25 -3.47
C ASP A 40 -8.63 -19.88 -3.38
N PHE A 41 -9.87 -19.83 -2.88
CA PHE A 41 -10.65 -18.58 -2.80
C PHE A 41 -11.15 -18.31 -1.38
N VAL A 42 -10.95 -17.09 -0.91
CA VAL A 42 -11.43 -16.62 0.40
C VAL A 42 -12.28 -15.37 0.19
N ASP A 43 -13.55 -15.41 0.58
CA ASP A 43 -14.47 -14.26 0.55
C ASP A 43 -14.97 -13.93 1.96
N ILE A 44 -14.67 -12.73 2.44
CA ILE A 44 -15.00 -12.27 3.78
C ILE A 44 -15.99 -11.12 3.67
N SER A 45 -17.28 -11.42 3.78
CA SER A 45 -18.36 -10.44 3.87
C SER A 45 -18.77 -10.13 5.33
N GLY A 46 -18.43 -11.03 6.27
CA GLY A 46 -18.53 -10.84 7.70
C GLY A 46 -17.21 -10.42 8.34
N GLU A 47 -16.88 -10.97 9.50
CA GLU A 47 -15.64 -10.73 10.22
C GLU A 47 -14.77 -11.99 10.28
N ALA A 48 -13.48 -11.88 10.01
CA ALA A 48 -12.54 -12.98 10.10
C ALA A 48 -11.29 -12.60 10.90
N CYS A 49 -10.81 -13.52 11.73
CA CYS A 49 -9.55 -13.43 12.43
C CYS A 49 -8.73 -14.70 12.19
N PHE A 50 -7.59 -14.55 11.55
CA PHE A 50 -6.61 -15.64 11.32
C PHE A 50 -5.46 -15.47 12.30
N GLU A 51 -5.31 -16.42 13.23
CA GLU A 51 -4.25 -16.44 14.24
C GLU A 51 -2.91 -16.86 13.66
N LEU A 52 -2.93 -17.87 12.78
CA LEU A 52 -1.76 -18.40 12.10
C LEU A 52 -1.71 -17.91 10.65
N TYR A 53 -0.86 -18.48 9.83
CA TYR A 53 -0.72 -18.09 8.45
C TYR A 53 -1.90 -18.55 7.59
N ILE A 54 -2.15 -17.76 6.57
CA ILE A 54 -3.12 -18.07 5.54
C ILE A 54 -2.44 -18.03 4.18
N THR A 55 -2.69 -19.06 3.38
CA THR A 55 -2.26 -19.15 1.98
C THR A 55 -3.49 -19.33 1.09
N CYS A 56 -3.62 -18.50 0.05
CA CYS A 56 -4.72 -18.62 -0.90
C CYS A 56 -4.36 -17.98 -2.26
N ASP A 57 -5.06 -18.38 -3.32
CA ASP A 57 -4.87 -17.70 -4.61
C ASP A 57 -5.51 -16.34 -4.59
N LYS A 58 -6.71 -16.23 -4.04
CA LYS A 58 -7.45 -14.96 -4.03
C LYS A 58 -8.18 -14.75 -2.71
N ILE A 59 -8.00 -13.58 -2.13
CA ILE A 59 -8.78 -13.15 -0.97
C ILE A 59 -9.49 -11.82 -1.25
N THR A 60 -10.78 -11.76 -0.93
CA THR A 60 -11.61 -10.56 -1.01
C THR A 60 -12.17 -10.23 0.36
N VAL A 61 -11.86 -9.03 0.87
CA VAL A 61 -12.36 -8.54 2.16
C VAL A 61 -13.38 -7.44 1.91
N ARG A 62 -14.65 -7.71 2.20
CA ARG A 62 -15.75 -6.76 2.03
C ARG A 62 -16.11 -6.04 3.33
N ASN A 63 -15.91 -6.69 4.49
CA ASN A 63 -16.18 -6.10 5.80
C ASN A 63 -14.88 -6.06 6.62
N ARG A 64 -14.60 -7.02 7.49
CA ARG A 64 -13.45 -6.94 8.41
C ARG A 64 -12.60 -8.21 8.40
N CYS A 65 -11.30 -8.04 8.30
CA CYS A 65 -10.33 -9.14 8.38
C CYS A 65 -9.11 -8.75 9.21
N VAL A 66 -8.68 -9.65 10.08
CA VAL A 66 -7.43 -9.53 10.84
C VAL A 66 -6.59 -10.77 10.59
N CYS A 67 -5.38 -10.59 10.06
CA CYS A 67 -4.37 -11.63 9.97
C CYS A 67 -3.28 -11.32 11.01
N LYS A 68 -3.22 -12.09 12.09
CA LYS A 68 -2.20 -11.90 13.15
C LYS A 68 -0.83 -12.38 12.71
N ASN A 69 -0.78 -13.30 11.76
CA ASN A 69 0.45 -13.83 11.18
C ASN A 69 0.52 -13.47 9.68
N SER A 70 1.31 -14.22 8.92
CA SER A 70 1.58 -13.94 7.51
C SER A 70 0.42 -14.32 6.59
N LEU A 71 0.24 -13.54 5.54
CA LEU A 71 -0.66 -13.80 4.43
C LEU A 71 0.15 -13.96 3.15
N VAL A 72 -0.08 -15.06 2.44
CA VAL A 72 0.44 -15.32 1.10
C VAL A 72 -0.73 -15.49 0.14
N THR A 73 -0.77 -14.70 -0.93
CA THR A 73 -1.86 -14.76 -1.92
C THR A 73 -1.39 -14.23 -3.26
N THR A 74 -2.01 -14.66 -4.34
CA THR A 74 -1.79 -14.06 -5.67
C THR A 74 -2.54 -12.74 -5.79
N SER A 75 -3.77 -12.65 -5.27
CA SER A 75 -4.61 -11.46 -5.40
C SER A 75 -5.33 -11.11 -4.11
N LEU A 76 -5.06 -9.90 -3.61
CA LEU A 76 -5.72 -9.32 -2.43
C LEU A 76 -6.58 -8.12 -2.83
N ARG A 77 -7.88 -8.20 -2.55
CA ARG A 77 -8.82 -7.08 -2.74
C ARG A 77 -9.48 -6.71 -1.42
N ILE A 78 -9.38 -5.45 -1.03
CA ILE A 78 -9.90 -4.93 0.23
C ILE A 78 -10.90 -3.82 -0.06
N ALA A 79 -12.19 -4.11 0.07
CA ALA A 79 -13.26 -3.12 0.02
C ALA A 79 -13.68 -2.66 1.43
N GLY A 80 -13.50 -3.52 2.43
CA GLY A 80 -13.71 -3.25 3.85
C GLY A 80 -12.44 -2.82 4.58
N ILE A 81 -12.23 -3.37 5.77
CA ILE A 81 -11.09 -3.07 6.65
C ILE A 81 -10.25 -4.32 6.85
N MET A 82 -8.97 -4.23 6.59
CA MET A 82 -8.04 -5.33 6.82
C MET A 82 -6.82 -4.89 7.64
N ALA A 83 -6.41 -5.74 8.58
CA ALA A 83 -5.15 -5.59 9.31
C ALA A 83 -4.30 -6.84 9.13
N VAL A 84 -3.03 -6.66 8.74
CA VAL A 84 -2.03 -7.72 8.63
C VAL A 84 -0.85 -7.38 9.54
N TYR A 85 -0.57 -8.22 10.53
CA TYR A 85 0.50 -8.00 11.49
C TYR A 85 1.80 -8.71 11.10
N GLY A 86 1.70 -9.84 10.43
CA GLY A 86 2.83 -10.58 9.87
C GLY A 86 3.23 -10.09 8.47
N LYS A 87 4.00 -10.92 7.75
CA LYS A 87 4.41 -10.62 6.37
C LYS A 87 3.21 -10.72 5.43
N LEU A 88 3.12 -9.82 4.46
CA LEU A 88 2.12 -9.83 3.40
C LEU A 88 2.84 -10.03 2.06
N ASN A 89 2.65 -11.18 1.44
CA ASN A 89 3.15 -11.47 0.10
C ASN A 89 1.95 -11.64 -0.85
N SER A 90 1.94 -10.86 -1.93
CA SER A 90 0.89 -10.95 -2.94
C SER A 90 1.44 -10.49 -4.29
N GLU A 91 0.92 -11.00 -5.40
CA GLU A 91 1.26 -10.39 -6.69
C GLU A 91 0.53 -9.06 -6.88
N ASN A 92 -0.75 -9.00 -6.48
CA ASN A 92 -1.57 -7.82 -6.68
C ASN A 92 -2.34 -7.45 -5.40
N ILE A 93 -2.19 -6.21 -4.95
CA ILE A 93 -2.92 -5.66 -3.81
C ILE A 93 -3.74 -4.45 -4.27
N ILE A 94 -5.05 -4.52 -4.10
CA ILE A 94 -5.99 -3.43 -4.40
C ILE A 94 -6.73 -3.04 -3.13
N VAL A 95 -6.51 -1.82 -2.68
CA VAL A 95 -7.16 -1.23 -1.51
C VAL A 95 -8.25 -0.26 -1.99
N SER A 96 -9.52 -0.62 -1.76
CA SER A 96 -10.70 0.21 -2.00
C SER A 96 -11.41 0.60 -0.70
N GLY A 97 -10.89 0.15 0.44
CA GLY A 97 -11.31 0.46 1.78
C GLY A 97 -10.11 0.87 2.63
N ALA A 98 -9.82 0.13 3.72
CA ALA A 98 -8.69 0.41 4.59
C ALA A 98 -7.78 -0.81 4.79
N LEU A 99 -6.49 -0.62 4.60
CA LEU A 99 -5.45 -1.60 4.90
C LEU A 99 -4.50 -1.06 5.97
N LYS A 100 -4.27 -1.85 7.02
CA LYS A 100 -3.19 -1.63 7.99
C LYS A 100 -2.21 -2.79 7.93
N PHE A 101 -0.92 -2.51 7.78
CA PHE A 101 0.13 -3.52 7.83
C PHE A 101 1.25 -3.12 8.80
N ARG A 102 1.77 -4.11 9.54
CA ARG A 102 2.90 -3.93 10.46
C ARG A 102 4.12 -4.74 10.03
N GLY A 103 3.92 -5.87 9.36
CA GLY A 103 4.99 -6.65 8.76
C GLY A 103 5.34 -6.16 7.35
N ASN A 104 6.47 -6.65 6.83
CA ASN A 104 6.91 -6.31 5.48
C ASN A 104 5.88 -6.76 4.44
N VAL A 105 5.66 -5.90 3.45
CA VAL A 105 4.80 -6.16 2.30
C VAL A 105 5.67 -6.35 1.06
N ARG A 106 5.45 -7.44 0.32
CA ARG A 106 6.05 -7.68 -0.98
C ARG A 106 4.95 -7.95 -2.00
N THR A 107 4.94 -7.20 -3.09
CA THR A 107 3.94 -7.34 -4.15
C THR A 107 4.53 -6.91 -5.49
N SER A 108 3.92 -7.28 -6.60
CA SER A 108 4.25 -6.72 -7.91
C SER A 108 3.49 -5.42 -8.17
N SER A 109 2.23 -5.34 -7.71
CA SER A 109 1.39 -4.16 -7.88
C SER A 109 0.68 -3.80 -6.57
N PHE A 110 0.79 -2.54 -6.17
CA PHE A 110 0.12 -1.97 -5.01
C PHE A 110 -0.70 -0.75 -5.42
N LEU A 111 -2.02 -0.88 -5.36
CA LEU A 111 -2.96 0.16 -5.74
C LEU A 111 -3.83 0.58 -4.57
N VAL A 112 -3.79 1.85 -4.17
CA VAL A 112 -4.74 2.48 -3.25
C VAL A 112 -5.69 3.35 -4.05
N ARG A 113 -6.97 2.98 -4.09
CA ARG A 113 -7.99 3.69 -4.85
C ARG A 113 -8.41 5.00 -4.21
N HIS A 114 -9.10 5.83 -4.96
CA HIS A 114 -9.69 7.07 -4.47
C HIS A 114 -10.60 6.81 -3.25
N GLY A 115 -10.50 7.66 -2.22
CA GLY A 115 -11.25 7.52 -0.97
C GLY A 115 -10.73 6.45 -0.01
N SER A 116 -9.66 5.72 -0.37
CA SER A 116 -9.12 4.60 0.41
C SER A 116 -7.86 4.98 1.18
N LEU A 117 -7.56 4.21 2.23
CA LEU A 117 -6.40 4.42 3.10
C LEU A 117 -5.57 3.15 3.23
N ALA A 118 -4.28 3.24 2.98
CA ALA A 118 -3.31 2.27 3.43
C ALA A 118 -2.41 2.88 4.51
N LYS A 119 -2.19 2.15 5.61
CA LYS A 119 -1.31 2.57 6.71
C LYS A 119 -0.32 1.47 7.05
N GLY A 120 0.97 1.80 7.00
CA GLY A 120 2.06 0.87 7.29
C GLY A 120 3.08 1.43 8.27
N SER A 121 3.89 0.52 8.82
CA SER A 121 5.04 0.86 9.65
C SER A 121 6.27 0.01 9.31
N ALA A 122 6.23 -0.70 8.18
CA ALA A 122 7.28 -1.58 7.73
C ALA A 122 7.61 -1.34 6.25
N ARG A 123 8.58 -2.09 5.73
CA ARG A 123 9.00 -1.99 4.34
C ARG A 123 7.89 -2.48 3.39
N LEU A 124 7.52 -1.63 2.44
CA LEU A 124 6.69 -1.97 1.28
C LEU A 124 7.59 -2.09 0.05
N LYS A 125 7.75 -3.31 -0.48
CA LYS A 125 8.47 -3.56 -1.73
C LYS A 125 7.49 -3.96 -2.82
N THR A 126 7.47 -3.21 -3.93
CA THR A 126 6.58 -3.46 -5.07
C THR A 126 7.28 -3.08 -6.37
N SER A 127 6.82 -3.56 -7.52
CA SER A 127 7.29 -3.03 -8.81
C SER A 127 6.55 -1.75 -9.19
N ASN A 128 5.23 -1.71 -8.93
CA ASN A 128 4.41 -0.55 -9.22
C ASN A 128 3.59 -0.14 -7.98
N CYS A 129 3.72 1.11 -7.56
CA CYS A 129 2.97 1.71 -6.46
C CYS A 129 2.12 2.87 -6.98
N ILE A 130 0.81 2.73 -6.95
CA ILE A 130 -0.14 3.75 -7.44
C ILE A 130 -1.07 4.15 -6.30
N ILE A 131 -1.07 5.42 -5.95
CA ILE A 131 -1.83 5.99 -4.84
C ILE A 131 -2.80 7.05 -5.37
N ASN A 132 -4.05 6.67 -5.54
CA ASN A 132 -5.15 7.60 -5.84
C ASN A 132 -5.94 8.00 -4.57
N GLY A 133 -5.67 7.32 -3.46
CA GLY A 133 -6.15 7.62 -2.11
C GLY A 133 -5.04 8.15 -1.22
N VAL A 134 -4.85 7.52 -0.06
CA VAL A 134 -3.82 7.90 0.94
C VAL A 134 -2.95 6.71 1.29
N LEU A 135 -1.64 6.90 1.28
CA LEU A 135 -0.65 5.99 1.86
C LEU A 135 0.13 6.68 2.98
N ASN A 136 -0.02 6.19 4.20
CA ASN A 136 0.79 6.61 5.34
C ASN A 136 1.71 5.47 5.76
N ASN A 137 3.02 5.59 5.51
CA ASN A 137 3.99 4.56 5.87
C ASN A 137 5.18 5.18 6.62
N SER A 138 5.36 4.79 7.88
CA SER A 138 6.53 5.17 8.67
C SER A 138 7.73 4.25 8.46
N GLY A 139 7.71 3.41 7.44
CA GLY A 139 8.82 2.62 6.95
C GLY A 139 9.20 3.02 5.53
N GLU A 140 10.05 2.20 4.92
CA GLU A 140 10.57 2.40 3.57
C GLU A 140 9.57 1.91 2.50
N VAL A 141 9.44 2.63 1.40
CA VAL A 141 8.78 2.18 0.16
C VAL A 141 9.84 2.00 -0.92
N VAL A 142 9.98 0.79 -1.43
CA VAL A 142 10.91 0.45 -2.52
C VAL A 142 10.12 -0.02 -3.72
N THR A 143 10.26 0.66 -4.85
CA THR A 143 9.49 0.37 -6.06
C THR A 143 10.26 0.79 -7.31
N ASN A 144 9.89 0.27 -8.49
CA ASN A 144 10.41 0.81 -9.75
C ASN A 144 9.62 2.06 -10.17
N SER A 145 8.32 2.08 -9.91
CA SER A 145 7.47 3.22 -10.26
C SER A 145 6.56 3.59 -9.09
N PHE A 146 6.68 4.83 -8.63
CA PHE A 146 5.85 5.41 -7.58
C PHE A 146 5.01 6.55 -8.15
N LYS A 147 3.68 6.45 -8.00
CA LYS A 147 2.75 7.48 -8.49
C LYS A 147 1.73 7.87 -7.44
N ILE A 148 1.59 9.16 -7.20
CA ILE A 148 0.46 9.74 -6.47
C ILE A 148 -0.38 10.55 -7.45
N HIS A 149 -1.68 10.24 -7.51
CA HIS A 149 -2.68 10.95 -8.29
C HIS A 149 -3.90 11.18 -7.40
N SER A 150 -3.80 12.17 -6.53
CA SER A 150 -4.73 12.38 -5.41
C SER A 150 -4.86 13.87 -5.10
N ASN A 151 -5.90 14.24 -4.36
CA ASN A 151 -5.98 15.56 -3.70
C ASN A 151 -5.62 15.46 -2.22
N LYS A 152 -5.42 14.24 -1.70
CA LYS A 152 -5.16 13.98 -0.28
C LYS A 152 -3.70 13.72 -0.01
N MET A 153 -3.24 14.15 1.15
CA MET A 153 -1.86 14.02 1.57
C MET A 153 -1.52 12.59 1.99
N SER A 154 -0.43 12.08 1.42
CA SER A 154 0.27 10.88 1.88
C SER A 154 1.52 11.25 2.66
N ARG A 155 1.84 10.49 3.72
CA ARG A 155 3.06 10.64 4.51
C ARG A 155 3.88 9.36 4.43
N ILE A 156 5.11 9.46 3.95
CA ILE A 156 6.00 8.31 3.79
C ILE A 156 7.38 8.71 4.27
N GLN A 157 7.96 7.92 5.16
CA GLN A 157 9.26 8.25 5.71
C GLN A 157 10.36 8.20 4.65
N GLU A 158 10.46 7.11 3.91
CA GLU A 158 11.51 6.90 2.92
C GLU A 158 10.95 6.29 1.63
N ILE A 159 11.34 6.84 0.47
CA ILE A 159 10.97 6.32 -0.85
C ILE A 159 12.25 6.09 -1.66
N ARG A 160 12.42 4.85 -2.16
CA ARG A 160 13.45 4.51 -3.16
C ARG A 160 12.78 3.96 -4.40
N THR A 161 13.01 4.59 -5.54
CA THR A 161 12.31 4.25 -6.79
C THR A 161 13.13 4.64 -8.00
N ASP A 162 12.86 3.99 -9.15
CA ASP A 162 13.46 4.47 -10.40
C ASP A 162 12.76 5.77 -10.82
N LYS A 163 11.43 5.83 -10.68
CA LYS A 163 10.64 6.99 -11.09
C LYS A 163 9.57 7.35 -10.07
N ILE A 164 9.52 8.63 -9.70
CA ILE A 164 8.45 9.18 -8.86
C ILE A 164 7.65 10.24 -9.63
N THR A 165 6.33 10.16 -9.56
CA THR A 165 5.40 11.16 -10.09
C THR A 165 4.37 11.50 -9.03
N VAL A 166 4.26 12.77 -8.66
CA VAL A 166 3.26 13.27 -7.71
C VAL A 166 2.52 14.42 -8.34
N GLN A 167 1.23 14.24 -8.57
CA GLN A 167 0.38 15.20 -9.29
C GLN A 167 -1.04 15.20 -8.68
N LEU A 168 -1.73 16.33 -8.83
CA LEU A 168 -3.15 16.42 -8.55
C LEU A 168 -3.96 15.52 -9.49
N ASN A 169 -5.11 15.03 -9.03
CA ASN A 169 -6.02 14.23 -9.86
C ASN A 169 -6.80 15.07 -10.89
N SER A 170 -6.70 16.41 -10.84
CA SER A 170 -7.31 17.35 -11.79
C SER A 170 -6.50 18.63 -11.85
N GLU A 171 -6.26 19.15 -13.05
CA GLU A 171 -5.48 20.38 -13.29
C GLU A 171 -6.05 21.63 -12.59
N ASN A 172 -7.35 21.69 -12.35
CA ASN A 172 -8.03 22.80 -11.70
C ASN A 172 -8.33 22.58 -10.21
N ALA A 173 -7.83 21.48 -9.64
CA ALA A 173 -7.98 21.19 -8.23
C ALA A 173 -6.84 21.82 -7.42
N GLU A 174 -7.10 22.01 -6.14
CA GLU A 174 -6.08 22.27 -5.14
C GLU A 174 -6.01 21.04 -4.21
N PRO A 175 -4.87 20.77 -3.56
CA PRO A 175 -4.80 19.71 -2.57
C PRO A 175 -5.74 20.05 -1.40
N ASP A 176 -6.41 19.01 -0.85
CA ASP A 176 -7.25 19.15 0.36
C ASP A 176 -6.43 19.63 1.56
N ASP A 177 -5.17 19.21 1.61
CA ASP A 177 -4.12 19.68 2.51
C ASP A 177 -3.10 20.49 1.69
N ARG A 178 -2.16 21.16 2.35
CA ARG A 178 -1.13 21.97 1.68
C ARG A 178 -0.25 21.14 0.71
N TYR A 179 -0.07 19.85 0.97
CA TYR A 179 0.80 18.95 0.21
C TYR A 179 0.09 17.65 -0.17
N LEU A 180 0.52 17.04 -1.27
CA LEU A 180 0.12 15.70 -1.69
C LEU A 180 1.03 14.62 -1.11
N LEU A 181 2.32 14.94 -0.98
CA LEU A 181 3.33 14.07 -0.39
C LEU A 181 4.14 14.82 0.65
N VAL A 182 4.31 14.19 1.80
CA VAL A 182 5.33 14.57 2.81
C VAL A 182 6.26 13.37 2.99
N ALA A 183 7.57 13.58 2.78
CA ALA A 183 8.58 12.55 2.92
C ALA A 183 9.86 13.10 3.57
N ASP A 184 10.53 12.28 4.39
CA ASP A 184 11.81 12.64 4.95
C ASP A 184 12.93 12.46 3.90
N PHE A 185 12.86 11.37 3.13
CA PHE A 185 13.88 11.02 2.15
C PHE A 185 13.30 10.41 0.88
N VAL A 186 13.75 10.90 -0.28
CA VAL A 186 13.42 10.38 -1.60
C VAL A 186 14.71 10.15 -2.39
N ASP A 187 14.92 8.92 -2.89
CA ASP A 187 16.03 8.53 -3.75
C ASP A 187 15.45 7.92 -5.04
N CYS A 188 15.74 8.55 -6.18
CA CYS A 188 15.17 8.15 -7.47
C CYS A 188 16.09 8.51 -8.64
N PHE A 189 15.79 7.97 -9.84
CA PHE A 189 16.42 8.46 -11.06
C PHE A 189 15.67 9.66 -11.60
N ASP A 190 14.34 9.53 -11.79
CA ASP A 190 13.50 10.59 -12.34
C ASP A 190 12.43 11.04 -11.34
N ALA A 191 12.30 12.34 -11.12
CA ALA A 191 11.28 12.94 -10.28
C ALA A 191 10.42 13.96 -11.05
N ASP A 192 9.10 13.87 -10.93
CA ASP A 192 8.13 14.87 -11.37
C ASP A 192 7.19 15.15 -10.19
N LEU A 193 7.40 16.27 -9.51
CA LEU A 193 6.86 16.55 -8.18
C LEU A 193 6.01 17.82 -8.17
N GLU A 194 4.76 17.70 -7.73
CA GLU A 194 3.84 18.80 -7.50
C GLU A 194 3.28 18.75 -6.07
N TYR A 195 3.22 19.88 -5.37
CA TYR A 195 2.73 19.97 -3.98
C TYR A 195 3.38 18.97 -3.02
N CYS A 196 4.70 18.88 -3.02
CA CYS A 196 5.47 18.00 -2.14
C CYS A 196 6.19 18.79 -1.03
N ASN A 197 6.30 18.18 0.15
CA ASN A 197 7.22 18.60 1.20
C ASN A 197 8.22 17.47 1.48
N ILE A 198 9.48 17.68 1.13
CA ILE A 198 10.54 16.65 1.18
C ILE A 198 11.75 17.24 1.89
N ASP A 199 12.28 16.53 2.90
CA ASP A 199 13.49 16.99 3.56
C ASP A 199 14.72 16.79 2.67
N SER A 200 14.89 15.61 2.05
CA SER A 200 16.02 15.33 1.16
C SER A 200 15.58 14.58 -0.09
N LEU A 201 15.88 15.14 -1.27
CA LEU A 201 15.66 14.55 -2.59
C LEU A 201 17.01 14.26 -3.26
N TYR A 202 17.29 13.00 -3.58
CA TYR A 202 18.43 12.55 -4.37
C TYR A 202 17.90 12.01 -5.69
N CYS A 203 18.40 12.55 -6.82
CA CYS A 203 17.91 12.17 -8.14
C CYS A 203 18.97 12.35 -9.23
N ASP A 204 18.74 11.72 -10.37
CA ASP A 204 19.46 12.03 -11.58
C ASP A 204 18.83 13.26 -12.25
N SER A 205 17.53 13.22 -12.47
CA SER A 205 16.77 14.33 -13.06
C SER A 205 15.51 14.65 -12.28
N ALA A 206 15.14 15.93 -12.17
CA ALA A 206 13.91 16.35 -11.52
C ALA A 206 13.21 17.52 -12.21
N VAL A 207 11.88 17.45 -12.24
CA VAL A 207 10.98 18.58 -12.47
C VAL A 207 10.25 18.86 -11.15
N ILE A 208 10.55 20.01 -10.53
CA ILE A 208 9.96 20.44 -9.27
C ILE A 208 8.92 21.51 -9.58
N ARG A 209 7.65 21.11 -9.50
CA ARG A 209 6.52 21.95 -9.86
C ARG A 209 6.06 22.81 -8.69
N LYS A 210 5.09 23.68 -8.98
CA LYS A 210 4.44 24.59 -8.00
C LYS A 210 4.04 23.85 -6.72
N GLY A 211 4.04 24.57 -5.60
CA GLY A 211 3.62 24.07 -4.28
C GLY A 211 4.59 23.14 -3.60
N CYS A 212 5.74 22.83 -4.23
CA CYS A 212 6.79 22.04 -3.57
C CYS A 212 7.59 22.90 -2.60
N THR A 213 7.96 22.30 -1.46
CA THR A 213 8.95 22.80 -0.50
C THR A 213 9.95 21.68 -0.25
N ILE A 214 11.19 21.84 -0.68
CA ILE A 214 12.24 20.82 -0.54
C ILE A 214 13.44 21.46 0.17
N HIS A 215 13.88 20.86 1.28
CA HIS A 215 14.97 21.40 2.06
C HIS A 215 16.33 21.19 1.35
N GLU A 216 16.58 19.98 0.83
CA GLU A 216 17.83 19.67 0.11
C GLU A 216 17.57 18.85 -1.15
N VAL A 217 18.15 19.29 -2.27
CA VAL A 217 18.17 18.54 -3.53
C VAL A 217 19.60 18.28 -3.95
N LEU A 218 19.93 17.00 -4.15
CA LEU A 218 21.17 16.54 -4.78
C LEU A 218 20.82 15.90 -6.13
N TYR A 219 21.30 16.48 -7.24
CA TYR A 219 21.00 15.99 -8.56
C TYR A 219 22.26 15.75 -9.40
N ARG A 220 22.18 14.85 -10.37
CA ARG A 220 23.30 14.50 -11.24
C ARG A 220 23.23 15.17 -12.61
N ASP A 221 22.11 15.00 -13.31
CA ASP A 221 21.97 15.35 -14.73
C ASP A 221 21.28 16.70 -14.93
N SER A 222 19.98 16.80 -14.59
CA SER A 222 19.18 17.97 -14.87
C SER A 222 18.15 18.27 -13.78
N ILE A 223 17.87 19.57 -13.61
CA ILE A 223 16.80 20.01 -12.73
C ILE A 223 16.06 21.18 -13.36
N GLU A 224 14.73 21.13 -13.28
CA GLU A 224 13.83 22.21 -13.63
C GLU A 224 13.01 22.59 -12.40
N ILE A 225 12.99 23.85 -12.02
CA ILE A 225 12.25 24.37 -10.87
C ILE A 225 11.24 25.39 -11.39
N GLU A 226 9.95 25.07 -11.31
CA GLU A 226 8.89 25.95 -11.74
C GLU A 226 8.63 27.09 -10.75
N GLN A 227 8.00 28.15 -11.23
CA GLN A 227 7.54 29.25 -10.37
C GLN A 227 6.54 28.73 -9.33
N GLY A 228 6.74 29.10 -8.05
CA GLY A 228 5.92 28.66 -6.92
C GLY A 228 6.44 27.39 -6.24
N ALA A 229 7.57 26.83 -6.68
CA ALA A 229 8.35 25.87 -5.94
C ALA A 229 9.42 26.57 -5.08
N HIS A 230 9.77 25.97 -3.95
CA HIS A 230 10.82 26.44 -3.04
C HIS A 230 11.81 25.32 -2.76
N VAL A 231 13.09 25.56 -3.04
CA VAL A 231 14.22 24.67 -2.75
C VAL A 231 15.24 25.47 -1.93
N GLU A 232 15.53 25.00 -0.71
CA GLU A 232 16.44 25.74 0.19
C GLU A 232 17.93 25.50 -0.16
N ARG A 233 18.29 24.26 -0.45
CA ARG A 233 19.66 23.87 -0.84
C ARG A 233 19.62 23.05 -2.12
N LEU A 234 20.45 23.46 -3.09
CA LEU A 234 20.57 22.79 -4.37
C LEU A 234 22.04 22.51 -4.66
N SER A 235 22.39 21.26 -4.92
CA SER A 235 23.75 20.85 -5.25
C SER A 235 23.76 19.84 -6.38
N ARG A 236 24.74 19.95 -7.28
CA ARG A 236 25.00 18.98 -8.33
C ARG A 236 26.12 18.05 -7.88
N THR A 237 25.92 16.72 -8.02
CA THR A 237 26.90 15.69 -7.63
C THR A 237 27.73 15.21 -8.80
#